data_8d9d85b4c3835fc14597cc410b81f98d
#
_entry.id   8d9d85b4c3835fc14597cc410b81f98d
#
_cell.length_a   1.000
_cell.length_b   1.000
_cell.length_c   1.000
_cell.angle_alpha   90.00
_cell.angle_beta   90.00
_cell.angle_gamma   90.00
#
_symmetry.space_group_name_H-M   'P 1'
#
loop_
_entity.id
_entity.type
_entity.pdbx_description
1 polymer ?
#
loop_
_entity_poly.entity_id
_entity_poly.type
_entity_poly.pdbx_seq_one_letter_code
_entity_poly.pdbx_strand_id
1 'polypeptide(L)'
;MKNLMINYNALKAVVLFIVLFITSFTLTSCNDDENNNGAEMTITGVYLEDADSDVPDRLVEFARLGQLIRVEGKGFTGLKKVYINGYSCYFNPVMVSDKSFVVSVNKNIPTTEAEEAIRNTIRLVKDAGEYTHNFTIRSAAPAITRISNTMPKMGEPIIVFGSGLLEVTKVVFPGNVVVTSGITQSKDGTYFMVNVPEGISDNGGSIFIECANGGAYSPAYFNCKKGVILDFDGKGQQGSWGSSASMVTPEDLESAVIGEGNVSQGTYCVLPAAKQLPVAGGKNRCAEVWTAGNGVDDWSETALGIPHTLPIDSVGFQFDIYV
;
A
#
# COMPACT_ATOMS: atom_id res chain seq x y z
N MET A 1 2.89 -1.12 -92.40
CA MET A 1 3.17 -1.91 -91.21
C MET A 1 4.64 -2.01 -91.06
N LYS A 2 5.23 -1.22 -90.11
CA LYS A 2 6.67 -1.30 -89.77
C LYS A 2 6.83 -2.37 -88.69
N ASN A 3 7.47 -3.49 -89.03
CA ASN A 3 7.85 -4.50 -88.06
C ASN A 3 8.93 -3.96 -87.15
N LEU A 4 8.59 -3.83 -85.86
CA LEU A 4 9.52 -3.49 -84.81
C LEU A 4 10.35 -4.76 -84.50
N MET A 5 11.55 -4.90 -85.12
CA MET A 5 12.50 -5.94 -84.73
C MET A 5 13.08 -5.54 -83.38
N ILE A 6 12.57 -6.12 -82.30
CA ILE A 6 13.18 -5.99 -80.97
C ILE A 6 14.52 -6.70 -81.02
N ASN A 7 15.57 -5.93 -80.83
CA ASN A 7 16.93 -6.47 -80.79
C ASN A 7 17.09 -7.38 -79.55
N TYR A 8 17.16 -8.68 -79.79
CA TYR A 8 17.19 -9.73 -78.77
C TYR A 8 18.33 -9.51 -77.75
N ASN A 9 19.44 -8.92 -78.18
CA ASN A 9 20.57 -8.59 -77.28
C ASN A 9 20.28 -7.39 -76.40
N ALA A 10 19.52 -6.41 -76.89
CA ALA A 10 19.04 -5.29 -76.06
C ALA A 10 18.01 -5.75 -75.02
N LEU A 11 17.12 -6.70 -75.35
CA LEU A 11 16.19 -7.28 -74.42
C LEU A 11 16.89 -8.08 -73.31
N LYS A 12 17.96 -8.86 -73.65
CA LYS A 12 18.77 -9.56 -72.69
C LYS A 12 19.51 -8.60 -71.75
N ALA A 13 20.05 -7.50 -72.28
CA ALA A 13 20.71 -6.48 -71.44
C ALA A 13 19.77 -5.81 -70.44
N VAL A 14 18.51 -5.49 -70.88
CA VAL A 14 17.47 -4.89 -70.00
C VAL A 14 17.02 -5.89 -68.93
N VAL A 15 16.84 -7.16 -69.27
CA VAL A 15 16.45 -8.19 -68.31
C VAL A 15 17.60 -8.43 -67.28
N LEU A 16 18.86 -8.44 -67.76
CA LEU A 16 20.03 -8.58 -66.84
C LEU A 16 20.16 -7.38 -65.90
N PHE A 17 19.87 -6.16 -66.39
CA PHE A 17 19.88 -4.95 -65.59
C PHE A 17 18.75 -4.95 -64.51
N ILE A 18 17.53 -5.41 -64.89
CA ILE A 18 16.41 -5.54 -63.96
C ILE A 18 16.73 -6.61 -62.89
N VAL A 19 17.31 -7.74 -63.26
CA VAL A 19 17.68 -8.78 -62.28
C VAL A 19 18.79 -8.29 -61.36
N LEU A 20 19.81 -7.54 -61.84
CA LEU A 20 20.82 -6.93 -60.99
C LEU A 20 20.24 -5.85 -60.06
N PHE A 21 19.24 -5.10 -60.50
CA PHE A 21 18.58 -4.06 -59.68
C PHE A 21 17.69 -4.68 -58.59
N ILE A 22 17.04 -5.80 -58.88
CA ILE A 22 16.21 -6.51 -57.89
C ILE A 22 17.09 -7.21 -56.84
N THR A 23 18.27 -7.71 -57.23
CA THR A 23 19.21 -8.34 -56.29
C THR A 23 19.91 -7.33 -55.37
N SER A 24 20.04 -6.06 -55.78
CA SER A 24 20.63 -5.02 -54.92
C SER A 24 19.67 -4.47 -53.85
N PHE A 25 18.36 -4.72 -53.96
CA PHE A 25 17.38 -4.31 -52.92
C PHE A 25 17.12 -5.37 -51.85
N THR A 26 17.68 -6.58 -51.97
CA THR A 26 17.43 -7.67 -50.98
C THR A 26 18.57 -7.86 -49.98
N LEU A 27 19.55 -6.96 -49.92
CA LEU A 27 20.67 -7.02 -48.97
C LEU A 27 20.67 -5.86 -47.97
N THR A 28 19.51 -5.28 -47.65
CA THR A 28 19.35 -4.65 -46.33
C THR A 28 19.03 -5.78 -45.37
N SER A 29 20.00 -6.64 -45.12
CA SER A 29 20.02 -7.45 -43.91
C SER A 29 19.97 -6.48 -42.73
N CYS A 30 19.02 -6.62 -41.91
CA CYS A 30 19.02 -6.06 -40.54
C CYS A 30 20.32 -6.51 -39.86
N ASN A 31 21.33 -5.69 -39.94
CA ASN A 31 22.59 -5.87 -39.24
C ASN A 31 22.73 -4.77 -38.17
N ASP A 32 21.60 -4.51 -37.44
CA ASP A 32 21.58 -3.50 -36.40
C ASP A 32 22.03 -4.03 -35.03
N ASP A 33 22.18 -5.35 -34.86
CA ASP A 33 22.37 -5.90 -33.51
C ASP A 33 23.80 -6.36 -33.16
N GLU A 34 24.72 -6.47 -34.12
CA GLU A 34 26.02 -7.11 -33.82
C GLU A 34 27.15 -6.17 -33.35
N ASN A 35 26.97 -4.84 -33.35
CA ASN A 35 28.06 -3.91 -33.02
C ASN A 35 27.78 -2.94 -31.87
N ASN A 36 26.66 -3.07 -31.17
CA ASN A 36 26.27 -2.12 -30.09
C ASN A 36 26.83 -2.49 -28.69
N ASN A 37 27.69 -3.50 -28.61
CA ASN A 37 28.26 -3.94 -27.33
C ASN A 37 29.07 -2.84 -26.60
N GLY A 38 29.52 -1.82 -27.33
CA GLY A 38 30.18 -0.62 -26.81
C GLY A 38 29.25 0.60 -26.58
N ALA A 39 28.00 0.54 -27.01
CA ALA A 39 27.08 1.68 -26.89
C ALA A 39 26.78 2.00 -25.42
N GLU A 40 26.60 3.28 -25.12
CA GLU A 40 26.20 3.75 -23.80
C GLU A 40 24.78 3.27 -23.49
N MET A 41 24.60 2.66 -22.30
CA MET A 41 23.30 2.21 -21.83
C MET A 41 22.47 3.37 -21.30
N THR A 42 21.17 3.38 -21.58
CA THR A 42 20.21 4.29 -20.96
C THR A 42 18.87 3.60 -20.78
N ILE A 43 18.18 3.84 -19.68
CA ILE A 43 16.80 3.42 -19.45
C ILE A 43 15.88 4.62 -19.70
N THR A 44 14.85 4.43 -20.52
CA THR A 44 13.83 5.45 -20.86
C THR A 44 12.52 5.18 -20.18
N GLY A 45 12.24 3.94 -19.78
CA GLY A 45 11.02 3.58 -19.07
C GLY A 45 11.07 2.18 -18.50
N VAL A 46 10.27 1.97 -17.47
CA VAL A 46 10.05 0.67 -16.86
C VAL A 46 8.55 0.37 -16.92
N TYR A 47 8.21 -0.81 -17.41
CA TYR A 47 6.83 -1.24 -17.63
C TYR A 47 6.54 -2.46 -16.78
N LEU A 48 5.33 -2.53 -16.24
CA LEU A 48 4.88 -3.73 -15.55
C LEU A 48 4.50 -4.78 -16.59
N GLU A 49 5.16 -5.93 -16.52
CA GLU A 49 4.88 -7.08 -17.38
C GLU A 49 3.96 -8.04 -16.64
N ASP A 50 2.68 -8.06 -17.03
CA ASP A 50 1.65 -8.89 -16.45
C ASP A 50 0.85 -9.54 -17.57
N ALA A 51 1.08 -10.83 -17.79
CA ALA A 51 0.45 -11.59 -18.87
C ALA A 51 -1.08 -11.70 -18.72
N ASP A 52 -1.59 -11.55 -17.50
CA ASP A 52 -3.01 -11.67 -17.18
C ASP A 52 -3.71 -10.30 -17.10
N SER A 53 -3.00 -9.20 -17.37
CA SER A 53 -3.54 -7.85 -17.30
C SER A 53 -4.29 -7.48 -18.58
N ASP A 54 -5.51 -6.99 -18.45
CA ASP A 54 -6.28 -6.37 -19.54
C ASP A 54 -5.70 -5.01 -19.99
N VAL A 55 -4.74 -4.47 -19.26
CA VAL A 55 -4.07 -3.19 -19.53
C VAL A 55 -2.62 -3.48 -19.93
N PRO A 56 -2.33 -3.58 -21.24
CA PRO A 56 -0.97 -3.79 -21.72
C PRO A 56 -0.09 -2.55 -21.51
N ASP A 57 1.22 -2.76 -21.51
CA ASP A 57 2.26 -1.71 -21.58
C ASP A 57 2.11 -0.59 -20.55
N ARG A 58 1.85 -0.95 -19.31
CA ARG A 58 1.72 0.03 -18.23
C ARG A 58 3.09 0.53 -17.76
N LEU A 59 3.43 1.76 -18.15
CA LEU A 59 4.57 2.50 -17.60
C LEU A 59 4.37 2.71 -16.10
N VAL A 60 5.38 2.43 -15.30
CA VAL A 60 5.30 2.51 -13.85
C VAL A 60 6.48 3.30 -13.25
N GLU A 61 6.23 3.96 -12.14
CA GLU A 61 7.23 4.70 -11.36
C GLU A 61 7.84 3.85 -10.24
N PHE A 62 7.25 2.73 -9.95
CA PHE A 62 7.74 1.76 -8.97
C PHE A 62 7.32 0.34 -9.33
N ALA A 63 8.06 -0.63 -8.82
CA ALA A 63 7.66 -2.03 -8.85
C ALA A 63 7.66 -2.63 -7.44
N ARG A 64 6.88 -3.70 -7.26
CA ARG A 64 6.82 -4.45 -6.01
C ARG A 64 7.61 -5.75 -6.12
N LEU A 65 8.07 -6.23 -4.98
CA LEU A 65 8.70 -7.54 -4.89
C LEU A 65 7.79 -8.63 -5.47
N GLY A 66 8.36 -9.49 -6.30
CA GLY A 66 7.66 -10.58 -6.98
C GLY A 66 7.07 -10.23 -8.34
N GLN A 67 7.10 -8.96 -8.76
CA GLN A 67 6.62 -8.55 -10.07
C GLN A 67 7.66 -8.79 -11.18
N LEU A 68 7.18 -8.94 -12.39
CA LEU A 68 7.98 -8.95 -13.60
C LEU A 68 7.93 -7.56 -14.24
N ILE A 69 9.08 -7.03 -14.63
CA ILE A 69 9.18 -5.73 -15.29
C ILE A 69 9.92 -5.85 -16.61
N ARG A 70 9.47 -5.06 -17.59
CA ARG A 70 10.17 -4.83 -18.84
C ARG A 70 10.85 -3.47 -18.78
N VAL A 71 12.14 -3.48 -18.99
CA VAL A 71 12.97 -2.27 -19.01
C VAL A 71 13.21 -1.87 -20.46
N GLU A 72 12.86 -0.66 -20.82
CA GLU A 72 13.06 -0.10 -22.15
C GLU A 72 14.12 1.00 -22.14
N GLY A 73 14.84 1.10 -23.28
CA GLY A 73 15.92 2.06 -23.42
C GLY A 73 16.75 1.84 -24.67
N LYS A 74 18.06 1.86 -24.53
CA LYS A 74 19.02 1.56 -25.60
C LYS A 74 20.34 1.07 -25.04
N GLY A 75 21.11 0.41 -25.90
CA GLY A 75 22.46 -0.03 -25.58
C GLY A 75 22.52 -1.30 -24.72
N PHE A 76 21.46 -2.09 -24.68
CA PHE A 76 21.41 -3.29 -23.83
C PHE A 76 22.06 -4.54 -24.45
N THR A 77 22.42 -4.50 -25.72
CA THR A 77 23.20 -5.58 -26.35
C THR A 77 24.45 -5.86 -25.53
N GLY A 78 24.69 -7.14 -25.22
CA GLY A 78 25.81 -7.56 -24.38
C GLY A 78 25.59 -7.36 -22.87
N LEU A 79 24.37 -7.13 -22.41
CA LEU A 79 24.03 -7.06 -20.99
C LEU A 79 24.43 -8.36 -20.28
N LYS A 80 25.20 -8.24 -19.19
CA LYS A 80 25.72 -9.38 -18.44
C LYS A 80 25.09 -9.55 -17.07
N LYS A 81 24.81 -8.43 -16.38
CA LYS A 81 24.22 -8.45 -15.02
C LYS A 81 23.24 -7.32 -14.84
N VAL A 82 22.19 -7.62 -14.12
CA VAL A 82 21.19 -6.65 -13.63
C VAL A 82 21.16 -6.73 -12.12
N TYR A 83 21.29 -5.58 -11.47
CA TYR A 83 21.13 -5.47 -10.03
C TYR A 83 19.95 -4.54 -9.73
N ILE A 84 19.12 -4.92 -8.80
CA ILE A 84 18.05 -4.09 -8.25
C ILE A 84 18.30 -3.93 -6.74
N ASN A 85 18.45 -2.71 -6.26
CA ASN A 85 18.85 -2.42 -4.88
C ASN A 85 20.12 -3.21 -4.45
N GLY A 86 21.08 -3.37 -5.36
CA GLY A 86 22.29 -4.14 -5.14
C GLY A 86 22.13 -5.67 -5.21
N TYR A 87 20.92 -6.19 -5.27
CA TYR A 87 20.64 -7.62 -5.40
C TYR A 87 20.75 -8.06 -6.86
N SER A 88 21.51 -9.13 -7.14
CA SER A 88 21.69 -9.68 -8.48
C SER A 88 20.41 -10.38 -8.95
N CYS A 89 19.80 -9.85 -10.00
CA CYS A 89 18.55 -10.37 -10.55
C CYS A 89 18.82 -11.25 -11.78
N TYR A 90 18.03 -12.32 -11.90
CA TYR A 90 18.03 -13.15 -13.09
C TYR A 90 17.22 -12.48 -14.21
N PHE A 91 17.75 -12.52 -15.41
CA PHE A 91 17.06 -12.22 -16.65
C PHE A 91 17.46 -13.25 -17.71
N ASN A 92 16.64 -13.44 -18.74
CA ASN A 92 16.95 -14.36 -19.82
C ASN A 92 17.76 -13.63 -20.91
N PRO A 93 19.07 -13.97 -21.11
CA PRO A 93 19.91 -13.27 -22.10
C PRO A 93 19.40 -13.38 -23.54
N VAL A 94 18.67 -14.46 -23.87
CA VAL A 94 18.10 -14.66 -25.22
C VAL A 94 16.95 -13.67 -25.51
N MET A 95 16.34 -13.12 -24.48
CA MET A 95 15.26 -12.14 -24.58
C MET A 95 15.74 -10.69 -24.43
N VAL A 96 17.04 -10.46 -24.49
CA VAL A 96 17.61 -9.11 -24.45
C VAL A 96 17.76 -8.60 -25.87
N SER A 97 17.08 -7.51 -26.19
CA SER A 97 17.33 -6.70 -27.39
C SER A 97 18.15 -5.47 -27.04
N ASP A 98 18.61 -4.73 -28.03
CA ASP A 98 19.27 -3.44 -27.76
C ASP A 98 18.35 -2.42 -27.06
N LYS A 99 17.03 -2.60 -27.22
CA LYS A 99 16.00 -1.63 -26.75
C LYS A 99 15.24 -2.07 -25.52
N SER A 100 15.23 -3.36 -25.19
CA SER A 100 14.45 -3.85 -24.06
C SER A 100 14.94 -5.19 -23.53
N PHE A 101 14.66 -5.44 -22.26
CA PHE A 101 14.79 -6.75 -21.62
C PHE A 101 13.75 -6.87 -20.50
N VAL A 102 13.51 -8.11 -20.06
CA VAL A 102 12.58 -8.44 -18.98
C VAL A 102 13.37 -9.00 -17.79
N VAL A 103 13.02 -8.54 -16.59
CA VAL A 103 13.67 -8.98 -15.36
C VAL A 103 12.64 -9.13 -14.22
N SER A 104 12.84 -10.15 -13.38
CA SER A 104 12.01 -10.37 -12.20
C SER A 104 12.51 -9.54 -11.02
N VAL A 105 11.61 -8.81 -10.38
CA VAL A 105 11.84 -8.15 -9.10
C VAL A 105 11.73 -9.20 -7.99
N ASN A 106 12.85 -9.86 -7.69
CA ASN A 106 12.89 -11.00 -6.77
C ASN A 106 12.35 -10.63 -5.38
N LYS A 107 11.66 -11.56 -4.72
CA LYS A 107 11.10 -11.37 -3.37
C LYS A 107 12.17 -11.12 -2.28
N ASN A 108 13.41 -11.51 -2.54
CA ASN A 108 14.53 -11.35 -1.62
C ASN A 108 15.33 -10.04 -1.83
N ILE A 109 14.90 -9.19 -2.74
CA ILE A 109 15.53 -7.87 -2.93
C ILE A 109 15.29 -7.04 -1.66
N PRO A 110 16.36 -6.50 -1.02
CA PRO A 110 16.20 -5.60 0.10
C PRO A 110 15.49 -4.31 -0.35
N THR A 111 14.56 -3.82 0.45
CA THR A 111 13.85 -2.56 0.20
C THR A 111 14.33 -1.48 1.15
N THR A 112 13.71 -1.32 2.30
CA THR A 112 14.12 -0.34 3.34
C THR A 112 15.44 -0.69 3.99
N GLU A 113 15.85 -1.96 3.95
CA GLU A 113 17.13 -2.46 4.49
C GLU A 113 18.30 -2.23 3.53
N ALA A 114 18.04 -1.85 2.26
CA ALA A 114 19.11 -1.56 1.31
C ALA A 114 19.90 -0.32 1.74
N GLU A 115 21.22 -0.35 1.52
CA GLU A 115 22.08 0.80 1.73
C GLU A 115 21.59 1.99 0.88
N GLU A 116 21.61 3.19 1.44
CA GLU A 116 21.07 4.40 0.81
C GLU A 116 21.64 4.65 -0.59
N ALA A 117 22.91 4.38 -0.80
CA ALA A 117 23.60 4.61 -2.08
C ALA A 117 23.10 3.73 -3.24
N ILE A 118 22.51 2.55 -2.94
CA ILE A 118 22.03 1.59 -3.93
C ILE A 118 20.53 1.38 -3.88
N ARG A 119 19.88 1.94 -2.88
CA ARG A 119 18.43 1.85 -2.69
C ARG A 119 17.69 2.58 -3.81
N ASN A 120 16.59 1.99 -4.27
CA ASN A 120 15.79 2.50 -5.38
C ASN A 120 16.60 2.69 -6.67
N THR A 121 17.44 1.70 -7.01
CA THR A 121 18.23 1.71 -8.24
C THR A 121 18.10 0.41 -9.03
N ILE A 122 18.16 0.53 -10.35
CA ILE A 122 18.43 -0.55 -11.30
C ILE A 122 19.82 -0.30 -11.86
N ARG A 123 20.79 -1.19 -11.60
CA ARG A 123 22.14 -1.11 -12.13
C ARG A 123 22.37 -2.20 -13.17
N LEU A 124 22.78 -1.79 -14.36
CA LEU A 124 23.08 -2.63 -15.51
C LEU A 124 24.58 -2.72 -15.70
N VAL A 125 25.08 -3.90 -16.03
CA VAL A 125 26.52 -4.17 -16.23
C VAL A 125 26.74 -4.90 -17.52
N LYS A 126 27.66 -4.38 -18.36
CA LYS A 126 28.22 -5.05 -19.52
C LYS A 126 29.76 -4.82 -19.59
N ASP A 127 30.44 -5.46 -20.50
CA ASP A 127 31.93 -5.31 -20.62
C ASP A 127 32.36 -3.86 -20.83
N ALA A 128 31.56 -3.08 -21.55
CA ALA A 128 31.86 -1.69 -21.87
C ALA A 128 31.64 -0.72 -20.70
N GLY A 129 30.98 -1.15 -19.58
CA GLY A 129 30.74 -0.31 -18.43
C GLY A 129 29.44 -0.63 -17.69
N GLU A 130 29.09 0.26 -16.79
CA GLU A 130 27.92 0.16 -15.94
C GLU A 130 27.02 1.38 -16.09
N TYR A 131 25.73 1.18 -15.89
CA TYR A 131 24.72 2.25 -15.87
C TYR A 131 23.76 2.06 -14.72
N THR A 132 23.47 3.12 -13.99
CA THR A 132 22.52 3.10 -12.86
C THR A 132 21.38 4.05 -13.14
N HIS A 133 20.15 3.55 -12.94
CA HIS A 133 18.90 4.27 -13.08
C HIS A 133 18.13 4.28 -11.76
N ASN A 134 17.61 5.44 -11.36
CA ASN A 134 16.77 5.54 -10.17
C ASN A 134 15.38 4.98 -10.46
N PHE A 135 14.96 4.00 -9.68
CA PHE A 135 13.66 3.37 -9.82
C PHE A 135 13.20 2.80 -8.49
N THR A 136 12.01 3.19 -8.04
CA THR A 136 11.52 2.83 -6.71
C THR A 136 11.13 1.35 -6.62
N ILE A 137 11.63 0.68 -5.60
CA ILE A 137 11.26 -0.72 -5.28
C ILE A 137 10.52 -0.74 -3.95
N ARG A 138 9.36 -1.37 -3.94
CA ARG A 138 8.48 -1.46 -2.78
C ARG A 138 8.21 -2.93 -2.41
N SER A 139 8.05 -3.19 -1.12
CA SER A 139 7.52 -4.46 -0.65
C SER A 139 5.98 -4.53 -0.87
N ALA A 140 5.28 -5.38 -0.13
CA ALA A 140 3.82 -5.43 -0.19
C ALA A 140 3.19 -4.07 0.14
N ALA A 141 1.99 -3.82 -0.38
CA ALA A 141 1.26 -2.60 -0.05
C ALA A 141 1.00 -2.53 1.46
N PRO A 142 1.13 -1.33 2.07
CA PRO A 142 0.81 -1.18 3.47
C PRO A 142 -0.69 -1.37 3.69
N ALA A 143 -1.04 -1.88 4.87
CA ALA A 143 -2.43 -2.00 5.29
C ALA A 143 -2.56 -1.60 6.76
N ILE A 144 -3.60 -0.85 7.09
CA ILE A 144 -3.97 -0.52 8.47
C ILE A 144 -5.10 -1.46 8.88
N THR A 145 -4.91 -2.17 9.98
CA THR A 145 -5.89 -3.13 10.50
C THR A 145 -6.66 -2.61 11.69
N ARG A 146 -6.02 -1.80 12.55
CA ARG A 146 -6.60 -1.34 13.81
C ARG A 146 -5.91 -0.05 14.30
N ILE A 147 -6.64 0.74 15.07
CA ILE A 147 -6.15 1.90 15.84
C ILE A 147 -6.39 1.61 17.32
N SER A 148 -5.41 1.91 18.17
CA SER A 148 -5.50 1.60 19.61
C SER A 148 -6.64 2.30 20.33
N ASN A 149 -6.89 3.56 19.97
CA ASN A 149 -8.00 4.36 20.49
C ASN A 149 -8.62 5.13 19.33
N THR A 150 -9.91 4.94 19.09
CA THR A 150 -10.64 5.61 18.01
C THR A 150 -11.28 6.93 18.43
N MET A 151 -11.27 7.25 19.74
CA MET A 151 -11.82 8.47 20.34
C MET A 151 -10.83 9.16 21.29
N PRO A 152 -9.57 9.37 20.84
CA PRO A 152 -8.54 9.92 21.71
C PRO A 152 -8.76 11.41 22.00
N LYS A 153 -8.18 11.88 23.11
CA LYS A 153 -8.06 13.32 23.36
C LYS A 153 -6.94 13.92 22.52
N MET A 154 -7.04 15.21 22.24
CA MET A 154 -5.98 15.96 21.56
C MET A 154 -4.67 15.89 22.34
N GLY A 155 -3.56 15.66 21.65
CA GLY A 155 -2.25 15.50 22.24
C GLY A 155 -1.95 14.08 22.75
N GLU A 156 -2.93 13.21 22.89
CA GLU A 156 -2.70 11.81 23.28
C GLU A 156 -2.05 11.04 22.13
N PRO A 157 -1.13 10.12 22.44
CA PRO A 157 -0.58 9.23 21.45
C PRO A 157 -1.57 8.11 21.13
N ILE A 158 -1.60 7.73 19.85
CA ILE A 158 -2.29 6.53 19.36
C ILE A 158 -1.28 5.58 18.71
N ILE A 159 -1.61 4.29 18.73
CA ILE A 159 -0.91 3.25 17.98
C ILE A 159 -1.79 2.85 16.80
N VAL A 160 -1.22 2.90 15.61
CA VAL A 160 -1.85 2.42 14.38
C VAL A 160 -1.19 1.11 14.00
N PHE A 161 -1.95 0.03 14.01
CA PHE A 161 -1.49 -1.32 13.72
C PHE A 161 -1.77 -1.71 12.28
N GLY A 162 -0.90 -2.53 11.72
CA GLY A 162 -1.05 -2.97 10.35
C GLY A 162 0.09 -3.85 9.85
N SER A 163 0.37 -3.75 8.57
CA SER A 163 1.50 -4.42 7.94
C SER A 163 2.14 -3.51 6.90
N GLY A 164 3.43 -3.68 6.67
CA GLY A 164 4.18 -2.88 5.69
C GLY A 164 4.31 -1.40 6.03
N LEU A 165 4.10 -1.00 7.31
CA LEU A 165 4.14 0.36 7.82
C LEU A 165 5.60 0.80 8.11
N LEU A 166 6.44 0.74 7.08
CA LEU A 166 7.87 1.05 7.18
C LEU A 166 8.14 2.48 6.69
N GLU A 167 8.95 3.22 7.44
CA GLU A 167 9.31 4.60 7.13
C GLU A 167 8.07 5.47 6.86
N VAL A 168 7.18 5.52 7.84
CA VAL A 168 6.00 6.40 7.79
C VAL A 168 6.46 7.84 7.90
N THR A 169 6.24 8.60 6.83
CA THR A 169 6.69 9.99 6.71
C THR A 169 5.55 11.00 6.86
N LYS A 170 4.31 10.55 6.71
CA LYS A 170 3.16 11.44 6.74
C LYS A 170 1.93 10.69 7.26
N VAL A 171 1.20 11.34 8.15
CA VAL A 171 -0.10 10.91 8.65
C VAL A 171 -1.11 12.03 8.43
N VAL A 172 -2.22 11.73 7.79
CA VAL A 172 -3.32 12.69 7.56
C VAL A 172 -4.52 12.24 8.36
N PHE A 173 -4.91 13.04 9.31
CA PHE A 173 -6.08 12.83 10.15
C PHE A 173 -7.36 13.38 9.52
N PRO A 174 -8.57 12.95 9.96
CA PRO A 174 -9.84 13.51 9.54
C PRO A 174 -9.84 15.04 9.66
N GLY A 175 -10.36 15.72 8.64
CA GLY A 175 -10.26 17.19 8.51
C GLY A 175 -9.01 17.65 7.76
N ASN A 176 -8.27 16.73 7.13
CA ASN A 176 -7.02 17.00 6.39
C ASN A 176 -5.89 17.58 7.26
N VAL A 177 -5.87 17.24 8.54
CA VAL A 177 -4.80 17.66 9.44
C VAL A 177 -3.58 16.76 9.23
N VAL A 178 -2.45 17.35 8.82
CA VAL A 178 -1.24 16.64 8.41
C VAL A 178 -0.20 16.64 9.54
N VAL A 179 0.37 15.47 9.83
CA VAL A 179 1.49 15.28 10.75
C VAL A 179 2.64 14.62 10.00
N THR A 180 3.84 15.25 10.05
CA THR A 180 5.07 14.76 9.39
C THR A 180 6.24 14.58 10.36
N SER A 181 6.03 14.78 11.65
CA SER A 181 7.05 14.65 12.69
C SER A 181 6.48 14.01 13.95
N GLY A 182 7.34 13.51 14.84
CA GLY A 182 6.89 12.83 16.06
C GLY A 182 6.26 11.45 15.80
N ILE A 183 6.55 10.86 14.65
CA ILE A 183 6.09 9.50 14.27
C ILE A 183 7.17 8.53 14.73
N THR A 184 6.81 7.55 15.55
CA THR A 184 7.67 6.45 15.99
C THR A 184 7.12 5.14 15.44
N GLN A 185 7.95 4.26 14.90
CA GLN A 185 7.49 3.05 14.23
C GLN A 185 8.25 1.81 14.67
N SER A 186 7.61 0.66 14.53
CA SER A 186 8.23 -0.64 14.73
C SER A 186 9.23 -0.95 13.60
N LYS A 187 10.26 -1.72 13.92
CA LYS A 187 11.27 -2.13 12.92
C LYS A 187 10.73 -3.07 11.85
N ASP A 188 9.71 -3.83 12.18
CA ASP A 188 9.07 -4.82 11.30
C ASP A 188 7.86 -4.26 10.53
N GLY A 189 7.52 -2.98 10.73
CA GLY A 189 6.41 -2.32 10.05
C GLY A 189 5.03 -2.83 10.47
N THR A 190 4.89 -3.36 11.68
CA THR A 190 3.61 -3.85 12.21
C THR A 190 2.80 -2.77 12.92
N TYR A 191 3.44 -1.68 13.35
CA TYR A 191 2.76 -0.53 13.93
C TYR A 191 3.60 0.75 13.83
N PHE A 192 2.93 1.88 14.00
CA PHE A 192 3.55 3.16 14.34
C PHE A 192 2.73 3.89 15.41
N MET A 193 3.36 4.84 16.09
CA MET A 193 2.77 5.72 17.08
C MET A 193 2.85 7.16 16.61
N VAL A 194 1.81 7.93 16.89
CA VAL A 194 1.72 9.36 16.60
C VAL A 194 0.79 10.04 17.58
N ASN A 195 1.11 11.28 17.98
CA ASN A 195 0.20 12.07 18.81
C ASN A 195 -0.92 12.65 17.95
N VAL A 196 -2.13 12.63 18.50
CA VAL A 196 -3.32 13.19 17.85
C VAL A 196 -3.20 14.72 17.81
N PRO A 197 -3.21 15.33 16.62
CA PRO A 197 -3.07 16.78 16.48
C PRO A 197 -4.36 17.51 16.87
N GLU A 198 -4.25 18.80 17.13
CA GLU A 198 -5.41 19.68 17.25
C GLU A 198 -6.11 19.87 15.90
N GLY A 199 -7.41 20.21 15.96
CA GLY A 199 -8.18 20.60 14.77
C GLY A 199 -8.68 19.45 13.91
N ILE A 200 -8.59 18.19 14.36
CA ILE A 200 -9.19 17.06 13.66
C ILE A 200 -10.73 17.15 13.64
N SER A 201 -11.33 16.61 12.59
CA SER A 201 -12.79 16.66 12.40
C SER A 201 -13.54 15.75 13.38
N ASP A 202 -14.54 16.31 14.07
CA ASP A 202 -15.46 15.57 14.94
C ASP A 202 -16.48 14.71 14.17
N ASN A 203 -16.56 14.88 12.84
CA ASN A 203 -17.34 13.98 11.99
C ASN A 203 -16.62 12.64 11.77
N GLY A 204 -15.39 12.53 12.22
CA GLY A 204 -14.56 11.36 12.04
C GLY A 204 -14.11 11.15 10.59
N GLY A 205 -13.53 9.98 10.35
CA GLY A 205 -13.05 9.57 9.05
C GLY A 205 -11.90 8.58 9.13
N SER A 206 -11.30 8.29 7.99
CA SER A 206 -10.08 7.47 7.91
C SER A 206 -8.86 8.30 8.24
N ILE A 207 -7.88 7.66 8.86
CA ILE A 207 -6.49 8.13 8.88
C ILE A 207 -5.84 7.65 7.60
N PHE A 208 -5.19 8.54 6.86
CA PHE A 208 -4.35 8.19 5.72
C PHE A 208 -2.88 8.30 6.09
N ILE A 209 -2.06 7.38 5.59
CA ILE A 209 -0.61 7.43 5.75
C ILE A 209 0.14 7.37 4.43
N GLU A 210 1.33 7.94 4.42
CA GLU A 210 2.36 7.70 3.40
C GLU A 210 3.59 7.07 4.05
N CYS A 211 4.09 6.00 3.45
CA CYS A 211 5.27 5.28 3.91
C CYS A 211 6.10 4.77 2.72
N ALA A 212 7.26 4.14 2.97
CA ALA A 212 8.12 3.61 1.92
C ALA A 212 7.39 2.66 0.95
N ASN A 213 6.40 1.92 1.43
CA ASN A 213 5.63 0.96 0.63
C ASN A 213 4.39 1.56 -0.07
N GLY A 214 4.15 2.85 0.09
CA GLY A 214 3.01 3.58 -0.48
C GLY A 214 2.03 4.10 0.57
N GLY A 215 0.82 4.43 0.14
CA GLY A 215 -0.23 4.95 1.01
C GLY A 215 -1.21 3.87 1.48
N ALA A 216 -1.81 4.08 2.66
CA ALA A 216 -2.90 3.27 3.18
C ALA A 216 -3.91 4.13 3.94
N TYR A 217 -5.17 3.68 3.93
CA TYR A 217 -6.25 4.26 4.72
C TYR A 217 -6.63 3.31 5.86
N SER A 218 -6.92 3.88 7.02
CA SER A 218 -7.60 3.14 8.10
C SER A 218 -9.09 2.97 7.79
N PRO A 219 -9.79 2.08 8.52
CA PRO A 219 -11.25 2.16 8.59
C PRO A 219 -11.75 3.57 8.94
N ALA A 220 -12.93 3.95 8.46
CA ALA A 220 -13.44 5.33 8.45
C ALA A 220 -14.12 5.79 9.75
N TYR A 221 -13.77 5.23 10.89
CA TYR A 221 -14.46 5.48 12.16
C TYR A 221 -13.61 6.23 13.22
N PHE A 222 -12.44 6.73 12.86
CA PHE A 222 -11.61 7.48 13.79
C PHE A 222 -12.20 8.85 14.10
N ASN A 223 -12.29 9.20 15.38
CA ASN A 223 -12.85 10.45 15.93
C ASN A 223 -14.29 10.77 15.49
N CYS A 224 -15.11 9.72 15.31
CA CYS A 224 -16.55 9.88 15.06
C CYS A 224 -17.27 10.18 16.36
N LYS A 225 -17.44 11.47 16.70
CA LYS A 225 -18.11 11.90 17.96
C LYS A 225 -19.63 11.94 17.87
N LYS A 226 -20.18 11.72 16.68
CA LYS A 226 -21.63 11.61 16.49
C LYS A 226 -22.10 10.19 16.77
N GLY A 227 -23.22 10.06 17.46
CA GLY A 227 -23.80 8.77 17.80
C GLY A 227 -23.06 7.99 18.89
N VAL A 228 -22.06 8.58 19.55
CA VAL A 228 -21.41 7.96 20.70
C VAL A 228 -22.37 7.86 21.86
N ILE A 229 -22.62 6.63 22.29
CA ILE A 229 -23.51 6.33 23.40
C ILE A 229 -22.74 6.28 24.72
N LEU A 230 -21.55 5.63 24.68
CA LEU A 230 -20.69 5.45 25.84
C LEU A 230 -19.24 5.22 25.35
N ASP A 231 -18.29 5.95 25.92
CA ASP A 231 -16.84 5.80 25.60
C ASP A 231 -15.99 5.49 26.83
N PHE A 232 -16.57 5.47 28.03
CA PHE A 232 -15.88 5.34 29.32
C PHE A 232 -14.87 6.47 29.64
N ASP A 233 -14.69 7.44 28.74
CA ASP A 233 -13.74 8.55 28.85
C ASP A 233 -14.46 9.92 29.05
N GLY A 234 -15.72 9.90 29.38
CA GLY A 234 -16.51 11.09 29.72
C GLY A 234 -17.73 11.34 28.86
N LYS A 235 -17.97 10.50 27.84
CA LYS A 235 -19.20 10.53 27.06
C LYS A 235 -20.13 9.39 27.53
N GLY A 236 -21.38 9.73 27.77
CA GLY A 236 -22.39 8.83 28.32
C GLY A 236 -22.14 8.53 29.79
N GLN A 237 -23.14 7.92 30.41
CA GLN A 237 -23.04 7.44 31.77
C GLN A 237 -23.42 5.97 31.81
N GLN A 238 -22.71 5.25 32.65
CA GLN A 238 -23.05 3.88 32.93
C GLN A 238 -24.27 3.82 33.83
N GLY A 239 -25.42 3.54 33.22
CA GLY A 239 -26.67 3.44 33.95
C GLY A 239 -26.77 2.18 34.79
N SER A 240 -27.62 2.19 35.79
CA SER A 240 -27.90 1.05 36.62
C SER A 240 -29.38 0.71 36.59
N TRP A 241 -29.71 -0.52 36.31
CA TRP A 241 -31.06 -1.06 36.50
C TRP A 241 -31.15 -1.80 37.84
N GLY A 242 -31.16 -1.05 38.93
CA GLY A 242 -31.19 -1.62 40.28
C GLY A 242 -29.87 -2.34 40.65
N SER A 243 -29.93 -3.22 41.62
CA SER A 243 -28.79 -3.94 42.20
C SER A 243 -28.46 -5.26 41.49
N SER A 244 -28.42 -5.26 40.17
CA SER A 244 -28.01 -6.49 39.43
C SER A 244 -26.52 -6.73 39.58
N ALA A 245 -26.17 -7.93 40.05
CA ALA A 245 -24.76 -8.36 40.16
C ALA A 245 -24.02 -8.45 38.80
N SER A 246 -24.78 -8.42 37.69
CA SER A 246 -24.19 -8.44 36.33
C SER A 246 -23.83 -7.05 35.82
N MET A 247 -24.25 -5.97 36.49
CA MET A 247 -23.94 -4.61 36.06
C MET A 247 -22.45 -4.30 36.22
N VAL A 248 -21.90 -3.72 35.19
CA VAL A 248 -20.55 -3.11 35.22
C VAL A 248 -20.65 -1.82 36.06
N THR A 249 -19.74 -1.63 36.97
CA THR A 249 -19.66 -0.46 37.85
C THR A 249 -18.42 0.37 37.56
N PRO A 250 -18.28 1.60 38.06
CA PRO A 250 -17.06 2.38 37.89
C PRO A 250 -15.79 1.70 38.41
N GLU A 251 -15.90 0.79 39.37
CA GLU A 251 -14.79 0.02 39.91
C GLU A 251 -14.29 -1.06 38.94
N ASP A 252 -15.07 -1.40 37.94
CA ASP A 252 -14.66 -2.34 36.86
C ASP A 252 -13.93 -1.63 35.71
N LEU A 253 -13.68 -0.33 35.82
CA LEU A 253 -12.99 0.45 34.80
C LEU A 253 -11.52 0.59 35.12
N GLU A 254 -10.69 0.37 34.09
CA GLU A 254 -9.25 0.55 34.14
C GLU A 254 -8.78 1.44 32.98
N SER A 255 -7.63 2.09 33.14
CA SER A 255 -7.03 2.89 32.08
C SER A 255 -5.89 2.14 31.42
N ALA A 256 -5.87 2.12 30.11
CA ALA A 256 -4.81 1.50 29.35
C ALA A 256 -3.56 2.38 29.32
N VAL A 257 -2.39 1.73 29.36
CA VAL A 257 -1.10 2.36 29.14
C VAL A 257 -0.64 2.03 27.71
N ILE A 258 -0.15 3.05 27.01
CA ILE A 258 0.33 2.89 25.64
C ILE A 258 1.54 1.97 25.63
N GLY A 259 1.53 0.97 24.74
CA GLY A 259 2.65 0.06 24.52
C GLY A 259 2.63 -1.18 25.42
N GLU A 260 1.70 -1.29 26.35
CA GLU A 260 1.50 -2.50 27.13
C GLU A 260 0.53 -3.46 26.43
N GLY A 261 1.10 -4.43 25.71
CA GLY A 261 0.33 -5.48 25.04
C GLY A 261 -0.62 -4.99 23.94
N ASN A 262 -1.76 -5.65 23.79
CA ASN A 262 -2.80 -5.33 22.80
C ASN A 262 -3.96 -4.51 23.38
N VAL A 263 -3.75 -3.83 24.48
CA VAL A 263 -4.78 -3.10 25.19
C VAL A 263 -5.14 -1.83 24.44
N SER A 264 -6.43 -1.50 24.36
CA SER A 264 -6.92 -0.23 23.87
C SER A 264 -6.40 0.91 24.76
N GLN A 265 -6.26 2.10 24.19
CA GLN A 265 -5.98 3.31 24.95
C GLN A 265 -7.27 3.89 25.54
N GLY A 266 -7.11 4.70 26.59
CA GLY A 266 -8.23 5.28 27.29
C GLY A 266 -8.78 4.35 28.36
N THR A 267 -9.98 4.65 28.85
CA THR A 267 -10.65 3.85 29.86
C THR A 267 -11.38 2.68 29.20
N TYR A 268 -11.27 1.52 29.76
CA TYR A 268 -11.95 0.30 29.32
C TYR A 268 -12.57 -0.45 30.50
N CYS A 269 -13.56 -1.27 30.21
CA CYS A 269 -14.21 -2.09 31.19
C CYS A 269 -13.55 -3.47 31.30
N VAL A 270 -13.19 -3.86 32.51
CA VAL A 270 -12.74 -5.22 32.81
C VAL A 270 -13.96 -6.06 33.21
N LEU A 271 -14.12 -7.22 32.62
CA LEU A 271 -15.14 -8.19 33.02
C LEU A 271 -14.58 -9.12 34.09
N PRO A 272 -14.83 -8.84 35.38
CA PRO A 272 -14.30 -9.69 36.45
C PRO A 272 -14.97 -11.07 36.45
N ALA A 273 -14.27 -12.06 37.01
CA ALA A 273 -14.71 -13.44 37.04
C ALA A 273 -16.12 -13.63 37.63
N ALA A 274 -16.50 -12.77 38.57
CA ALA A 274 -17.83 -12.80 39.16
C ALA A 274 -18.97 -12.40 38.20
N LYS A 275 -18.63 -11.73 37.09
CA LYS A 275 -19.57 -11.29 36.04
C LYS A 275 -19.48 -12.12 34.77
N GLN A 276 -18.73 -13.23 34.80
CA GLN A 276 -18.62 -14.16 33.67
C GLN A 276 -19.90 -15.00 33.53
N LEU A 277 -20.07 -15.59 32.33
CA LEU A 277 -21.22 -16.45 32.05
C LEU A 277 -21.33 -17.58 33.08
N PRO A 278 -22.48 -17.76 33.75
CA PRO A 278 -22.67 -18.85 34.67
C PRO A 278 -22.68 -20.21 33.92
N VAL A 279 -22.05 -21.20 34.50
CA VAL A 279 -21.85 -22.54 33.88
C VAL A 279 -23.16 -23.33 33.76
N ALA A 280 -24.18 -23.06 34.54
CA ALA A 280 -25.49 -23.72 34.46
C ALA A 280 -26.59 -22.97 35.21
N GLY A 281 -27.78 -22.92 34.62
CA GLY A 281 -29.08 -22.74 35.26
C GLY A 281 -29.30 -21.38 35.93
N GLY A 282 -29.79 -20.41 35.22
CA GLY A 282 -30.15 -19.09 35.70
C GLY A 282 -30.45 -18.13 34.57
N LYS A 283 -30.75 -16.88 34.86
CA LYS A 283 -30.77 -15.84 33.85
C LYS A 283 -29.32 -15.71 33.30
N ASN A 284 -29.12 -16.05 32.06
CA ASN A 284 -27.82 -16.07 31.40
C ASN A 284 -27.28 -14.64 31.08
N ARG A 285 -27.16 -13.83 32.12
CA ARG A 285 -26.56 -12.48 32.00
C ARG A 285 -25.16 -12.57 32.59
N CYS A 286 -24.16 -12.19 31.80
CA CYS A 286 -22.78 -12.13 32.27
C CYS A 286 -22.43 -10.71 32.73
N ALA A 287 -22.10 -9.83 31.82
CA ALA A 287 -21.86 -8.42 32.10
C ALA A 287 -22.83 -7.56 31.31
N GLU A 288 -23.35 -6.56 31.94
CA GLU A 288 -24.30 -5.64 31.34
C GLU A 288 -23.81 -4.20 31.51
N VAL A 289 -23.67 -3.52 30.39
CA VAL A 289 -23.40 -2.09 30.35
C VAL A 289 -24.70 -1.42 29.90
N TRP A 290 -25.24 -0.56 30.74
CA TRP A 290 -26.46 0.18 30.46
C TRP A 290 -26.11 1.64 30.22
N THR A 291 -26.43 2.15 29.06
CA THR A 291 -26.14 3.52 28.66
C THR A 291 -27.41 4.40 28.74
N ALA A 292 -28.55 3.79 28.94
CA ALA A 292 -29.84 4.47 29.05
C ALA A 292 -30.68 3.90 30.19
N GLY A 293 -31.57 4.69 30.72
CA GLY A 293 -32.50 4.35 31.80
C GLY A 293 -32.33 5.25 33.01
N ASN A 294 -33.40 5.41 33.81
CA ASN A 294 -33.43 6.25 35.01
C ASN A 294 -33.00 7.72 34.79
N GLY A 295 -33.08 8.25 33.53
CA GLY A 295 -32.74 9.64 33.23
C GLY A 295 -31.24 9.95 33.29
N VAL A 296 -30.41 8.94 33.18
CA VAL A 296 -28.93 9.08 33.26
C VAL A 296 -28.33 9.56 31.96
N ASP A 297 -28.90 9.16 30.82
CA ASP A 297 -28.37 9.50 29.49
C ASP A 297 -29.38 10.31 28.67
N ASP A 298 -28.88 11.32 27.97
CA ASP A 298 -29.63 12.06 26.97
C ASP A 298 -29.43 11.42 25.59
N TRP A 299 -30.44 10.72 25.09
CA TRP A 299 -30.48 10.09 23.79
C TRP A 299 -31.21 10.94 22.73
N SER A 300 -31.42 12.23 23.01
CA SER A 300 -32.00 13.14 22.03
C SER A 300 -31.13 13.23 20.76
N GLU A 301 -31.75 13.57 19.64
CA GLU A 301 -31.02 13.82 18.37
C GLU A 301 -29.94 14.90 18.54
N THR A 302 -30.18 15.88 19.39
CA THR A 302 -29.24 16.95 19.71
C THR A 302 -28.01 16.40 20.43
N ALA A 303 -28.19 15.56 21.45
CA ALA A 303 -27.10 15.00 22.25
C ALA A 303 -26.28 13.98 21.45
N LEU A 304 -26.91 13.14 20.65
CA LEU A 304 -26.25 12.15 19.80
C LEU A 304 -25.68 12.74 18.52
N GLY A 305 -26.22 13.89 18.06
CA GLY A 305 -25.82 14.51 16.79
C GLY A 305 -26.23 13.71 15.54
N ILE A 306 -27.17 12.77 15.70
CA ILE A 306 -27.72 11.93 14.64
C ILE A 306 -29.24 11.87 14.74
N PRO A 307 -30.00 11.74 13.63
CA PRO A 307 -31.45 11.54 13.65
C PRO A 307 -31.82 10.19 14.29
N HIS A 308 -32.95 10.13 14.99
CA HIS A 308 -33.48 8.86 15.51
C HIS A 308 -33.98 7.93 14.41
N THR A 309 -34.33 8.49 13.25
CA THR A 309 -34.77 7.72 12.07
C THR A 309 -33.66 7.60 11.06
N LEU A 310 -32.79 6.63 11.23
CA LEU A 310 -31.77 6.28 10.28
C LEU A 310 -32.12 4.99 9.54
N PRO A 311 -31.82 4.87 8.21
CA PRO A 311 -31.87 3.59 7.53
C PRO A 311 -30.98 2.58 8.25
N ILE A 312 -31.43 1.33 8.36
CA ILE A 312 -30.69 0.27 9.08
C ILE A 312 -29.30 0.00 8.51
N ASP A 313 -29.12 0.20 7.23
CA ASP A 313 -27.85 0.09 6.53
C ASP A 313 -26.85 1.23 6.82
N SER A 314 -27.36 2.30 7.44
CA SER A 314 -26.55 3.45 7.89
C SER A 314 -26.17 3.37 9.37
N VAL A 315 -26.56 2.32 10.07
CA VAL A 315 -26.29 2.12 11.50
C VAL A 315 -25.27 1.02 11.69
N GLY A 316 -24.17 1.33 12.38
CA GLY A 316 -23.16 0.38 12.79
C GLY A 316 -22.88 0.47 14.28
N PHE A 317 -22.64 -0.67 14.92
CA PHE A 317 -22.11 -0.70 16.29
C PHE A 317 -20.61 -0.97 16.22
N GLN A 318 -19.85 -0.16 16.92
CA GLN A 318 -18.42 -0.34 17.07
C GLN A 318 -18.09 -0.57 18.54
N PHE A 319 -17.31 -1.60 18.80
CA PHE A 319 -16.73 -1.89 20.11
C PHE A 319 -15.49 -2.74 19.92
N ASP A 320 -14.53 -2.57 20.81
CA ASP A 320 -13.31 -3.38 20.87
C ASP A 320 -13.44 -4.37 22.04
N ILE A 321 -13.19 -5.65 21.79
CA ILE A 321 -13.11 -6.69 22.82
C ILE A 321 -11.68 -7.24 22.80
N TYR A 322 -11.09 -7.30 23.99
CA TYR A 322 -9.86 -8.05 24.25
C TYR A 322 -10.18 -9.30 25.06
N VAL A 323 -9.74 -10.47 24.59
CA VAL A 323 -9.97 -11.78 25.22
C VAL A 323 -8.63 -12.42 25.59
#